data_767f58104120599df6c40f61ad496dcf
#
_entry.id   767f58104120599df6c40f61ad496dcf
#
_cell.length_a   1.000
_cell.length_b   1.000
_cell.length_c   1.000
_cell.angle_alpha   90.00
_cell.angle_beta   90.00
_cell.angle_gamma   90.00
#
_symmetry.space_group_name_H-M   'P 1'
#
loop_
_entity.id
_entity.type
_entity.pdbx_description
1 polymer ?
#
loop_
_entity_poly.entity_id
_entity_poly.type
_entity_poly.pdbx_seq_one_letter_code
_entity_poly.pdbx_strand_id
1 'polypeptide(L)'
;MNLLFIHQNFPGQFVHAARHLAQAGHEVCFITQPRSGRIDGVRKLEYRPPSAAGNAHPHVHELENGIANGLAVASLCEWLGRDGFVPDVVIGHNGWGEILYVKDVWPQTRLLGYFEFFYRSVGSDVDFDPEFPPEADAPVRLRTRNAINLLGLDAVDWGQSPTEWQRSQYPQPYRDRITVVHEGVDTSLVKPDPTARLWLSSGRCLSRSDEIVTYSARDLEPYRGFHVLMRALPEVLEQRPQAQVLIVGGDGVSYGRRPEQAASYPAQLLAELDGRLDLRRVHFLGRLPYQQYLTVLQISTVHVYLTYPFVLSWSLLEAMSAECLVIGSRTPPVEEVVRDGENGALVDFFDVDGLADRITAALAQKTDGVNNRIRAAARETVITRYDANAVCLPAYMDLLRSLLHSGRGV
;
A
#
# COMPACT_ATOMS: atom_id res chain seq x y z
N MET A 1 29.01 3.12 -4.31
CA MET A 1 28.59 2.32 -3.14
C MET A 1 27.96 1.03 -3.62
N ASN A 2 28.12 -0.02 -2.84
CA ASN A 2 27.43 -1.29 -3.03
C ASN A 2 26.17 -1.29 -2.17
N LEU A 3 25.02 -1.46 -2.77
CA LEU A 3 23.72 -1.38 -2.09
C LEU A 3 22.95 -2.68 -2.32
N LEU A 4 22.42 -3.23 -1.24
CA LEU A 4 21.59 -4.43 -1.30
C LEU A 4 20.18 -4.12 -0.83
N PHE A 5 19.19 -4.34 -1.70
CA PHE A 5 17.77 -4.32 -1.34
C PHE A 5 17.28 -5.74 -1.08
N ILE A 6 16.41 -5.89 -0.08
CA ILE A 6 15.82 -7.18 0.29
C ILE A 6 14.31 -7.01 0.48
N HIS A 7 13.52 -7.71 -0.35
CA HIS A 7 12.06 -7.70 -0.27
C HIS A 7 11.47 -8.92 -0.97
N GLN A 8 10.50 -9.60 -0.37
CA GLN A 8 9.86 -10.79 -1.00
C GLN A 8 9.17 -10.49 -2.33
N ASN A 9 8.74 -9.26 -2.56
CA ASN A 9 8.14 -8.82 -3.82
C ASN A 9 9.09 -7.85 -4.56
N PHE A 10 9.37 -8.13 -5.82
CA PHE A 10 10.21 -7.26 -6.63
C PHE A 10 9.36 -6.29 -7.46
N PRO A 11 9.66 -5.01 -7.47
CA PRO A 11 10.61 -4.30 -6.59
C PRO A 11 9.98 -3.80 -5.28
N GLY A 12 8.68 -4.08 -5.03
CA GLY A 12 7.95 -3.65 -3.85
C GLY A 12 8.05 -2.14 -3.61
N GLN A 13 8.17 -1.77 -2.34
CA GLN A 13 8.28 -0.38 -1.90
C GLN A 13 9.60 0.30 -2.34
N PHE A 14 10.59 -0.45 -2.80
CA PHE A 14 11.92 0.07 -3.14
C PHE A 14 12.08 0.48 -4.61
N VAL A 15 11.01 0.50 -5.41
CA VAL A 15 11.07 0.75 -6.86
C VAL A 15 11.77 2.07 -7.22
N HIS A 16 11.43 3.16 -6.54
CA HIS A 16 12.01 4.48 -6.82
C HIS A 16 13.46 4.57 -6.35
N ALA A 17 13.75 4.11 -5.14
CA ALA A 17 15.09 4.13 -4.57
C ALA A 17 16.08 3.24 -5.34
N ALA A 18 15.71 1.99 -5.64
CA ALA A 18 16.58 1.07 -6.37
C ALA A 18 16.90 1.59 -7.79
N ARG A 19 15.89 2.12 -8.50
CA ARG A 19 16.08 2.72 -9.82
C ARG A 19 16.99 3.94 -9.76
N HIS A 20 16.71 4.86 -8.85
CA HIS A 20 17.49 6.09 -8.69
C HIS A 20 18.96 5.80 -8.40
N LEU A 21 19.24 4.91 -7.46
CA LEU A 21 20.61 4.55 -7.08
C LEU A 21 21.37 3.84 -8.18
N ALA A 22 20.71 2.95 -8.94
CA ALA A 22 21.32 2.30 -10.10
C ALA A 22 21.65 3.32 -11.20
N GLN A 23 20.73 4.26 -11.48
CA GLN A 23 20.96 5.35 -12.45
C GLN A 23 22.05 6.34 -12.01
N ALA A 24 22.23 6.51 -10.70
CA ALA A 24 23.34 7.31 -10.13
C ALA A 24 24.70 6.59 -10.18
N GLY A 25 24.79 5.41 -10.78
CA GLY A 25 26.04 4.66 -10.97
C GLY A 25 26.49 3.86 -9.74
N HIS A 26 25.60 3.60 -8.79
CA HIS A 26 25.86 2.68 -7.68
C HIS A 26 25.71 1.22 -8.13
N GLU A 27 26.49 0.31 -7.54
CA GLU A 27 26.27 -1.12 -7.71
C GLU A 27 25.08 -1.56 -6.83
N VAL A 28 23.98 -1.97 -7.47
CA VAL A 28 22.73 -2.31 -6.80
C VAL A 28 22.38 -3.77 -7.01
N CYS A 29 22.31 -4.52 -5.91
CA CYS A 29 21.76 -5.87 -5.87
C CYS A 29 20.37 -5.85 -5.24
N PHE A 30 19.50 -6.79 -5.63
CA PHE A 30 18.16 -6.95 -5.08
C PHE A 30 17.86 -8.43 -4.85
N ILE A 31 17.69 -8.83 -3.60
CA ILE A 31 17.27 -10.19 -3.20
C ILE A 31 15.75 -10.22 -3.06
N THR A 32 15.09 -11.17 -3.73
CA THR A 32 13.63 -11.30 -3.75
C THR A 32 13.20 -12.76 -3.90
N GLN A 33 11.94 -13.07 -3.60
CA GLN A 33 11.34 -14.33 -4.08
C GLN A 33 11.11 -14.26 -5.61
N PRO A 34 10.91 -15.41 -6.29
CA PRO A 34 10.68 -15.40 -7.73
C PRO A 34 9.53 -14.48 -8.13
N ARG A 35 9.82 -13.44 -8.89
CA ARG A 35 8.88 -12.45 -9.39
C ARG A 35 9.30 -12.00 -10.79
N SER A 36 8.33 -11.69 -11.62
CA SER A 36 8.56 -11.06 -12.94
C SER A 36 9.07 -9.61 -12.76
N GLY A 37 9.60 -9.06 -13.86
CA GLY A 37 10.10 -7.70 -13.91
C GLY A 37 11.60 -7.57 -13.67
N ARG A 38 12.12 -6.41 -14.08
CA ARG A 38 13.52 -6.01 -13.90
C ARG A 38 13.58 -4.49 -13.74
N ILE A 39 14.67 -4.02 -13.13
CA ILE A 39 15.07 -2.60 -13.12
C ILE A 39 16.45 -2.57 -13.79
N ASP A 40 16.64 -1.70 -14.78
CA ASP A 40 17.91 -1.60 -15.49
C ASP A 40 19.01 -1.13 -14.52
N GLY A 41 20.15 -1.79 -14.57
CA GLY A 41 21.29 -1.54 -13.66
C GLY A 41 21.16 -2.21 -12.28
N VAL A 42 20.09 -2.97 -12.02
CA VAL A 42 19.90 -3.71 -10.76
C VAL A 42 20.11 -5.20 -10.99
N ARG A 43 21.08 -5.78 -10.26
CA ARG A 43 21.34 -7.24 -10.24
C ARG A 43 20.29 -7.92 -9.35
N LYS A 44 19.32 -8.62 -9.95
CA LYS A 44 18.27 -9.34 -9.23
C LYS A 44 18.73 -10.77 -8.90
N LEU A 45 18.55 -11.18 -7.64
CA LEU A 45 18.80 -12.52 -7.12
C LEU A 45 17.53 -13.05 -6.48
N GLU A 46 17.24 -14.34 -6.72
CA GLU A 46 16.01 -14.97 -6.24
C GLU A 46 16.32 -16.02 -5.18
N TYR A 47 15.63 -15.96 -4.04
CA TYR A 47 15.65 -17.00 -3.02
C TYR A 47 14.32 -17.74 -2.98
N ARG A 48 14.39 -19.01 -2.55
CA ARG A 48 13.21 -19.83 -2.26
C ARG A 48 13.38 -20.39 -0.86
N PRO A 49 12.56 -19.97 0.10
CA PRO A 49 12.64 -20.54 1.44
C PRO A 49 12.23 -22.02 1.38
N PRO A 50 12.81 -22.89 2.22
CA PRO A 50 12.30 -24.22 2.40
C PRO A 50 10.86 -24.16 2.92
N SER A 51 10.05 -25.14 2.52
CA SER A 51 8.69 -25.28 3.09
C SER A 51 8.79 -25.50 4.58
N ALA A 52 7.93 -24.80 5.37
CA ALA A 52 7.83 -25.06 6.79
C ALA A 52 7.52 -26.56 7.05
N ALA A 53 8.11 -27.13 8.09
CA ALA A 53 8.03 -28.55 8.37
C ALA A 53 6.64 -29.08 8.78
N GLY A 54 5.63 -28.22 8.85
CA GLY A 54 4.21 -28.57 9.02
C GLY A 54 3.78 -28.99 10.44
N ASN A 55 4.71 -29.13 11.37
CA ASN A 55 4.44 -29.57 12.75
C ASN A 55 4.50 -28.43 13.78
N ALA A 56 4.69 -27.19 13.36
CA ALA A 56 4.75 -26.07 14.28
C ALA A 56 3.35 -25.72 14.82
N HIS A 57 3.32 -25.19 16.05
CA HIS A 57 2.07 -24.64 16.61
C HIS A 57 1.52 -23.55 15.71
N PRO A 58 0.19 -23.49 15.44
CA PRO A 58 -0.39 -22.52 14.49
C PRO A 58 0.05 -21.07 14.73
N HIS A 59 0.22 -20.65 15.98
CA HIS A 59 0.65 -19.28 16.33
C HIS A 59 2.11 -18.96 15.99
N VAL A 60 2.95 -19.95 15.69
CA VAL A 60 4.37 -19.72 15.32
C VAL A 60 4.64 -19.92 13.84
N HIS A 61 3.66 -20.26 13.03
CA HIS A 61 3.85 -20.49 11.59
C HIS A 61 4.44 -19.27 10.88
N GLU A 62 3.96 -18.05 11.19
CA GLU A 62 4.50 -16.83 10.59
C GLU A 62 5.94 -16.58 11.03
N LEU A 63 6.28 -16.87 12.29
CA LEU A 63 7.65 -16.79 12.80
C LEU A 63 8.55 -17.84 12.15
N GLU A 64 8.09 -19.08 12.02
CA GLU A 64 8.82 -20.16 11.35
C GLU A 64 9.11 -19.80 9.89
N ASN A 65 8.11 -19.29 9.16
CA ASN A 65 8.29 -18.80 7.79
C ASN A 65 9.29 -17.64 7.72
N GLY A 66 9.24 -16.71 8.67
CA GLY A 66 10.19 -15.62 8.75
C GLY A 66 11.62 -16.07 8.98
N ILE A 67 11.81 -17.05 9.87
CA ILE A 67 13.13 -17.69 10.09
C ILE A 67 13.62 -18.37 8.80
N ALA A 68 12.76 -19.13 8.12
CA ALA A 68 13.10 -19.79 6.86
C ALA A 68 13.49 -18.80 5.75
N ASN A 69 12.76 -17.67 5.64
CA ASN A 69 13.09 -16.56 4.73
C ASN A 69 14.48 -15.98 5.08
N GLY A 70 14.71 -15.65 6.34
CA GLY A 70 15.96 -15.09 6.82
C GLY A 70 17.17 -15.99 6.54
N LEU A 71 17.05 -17.29 6.81
CA LEU A 71 18.12 -18.29 6.52
C LEU A 71 18.41 -18.40 5.02
N ALA A 72 17.36 -18.40 4.18
CA ALA A 72 17.55 -18.47 2.73
C ALA A 72 18.23 -17.19 2.21
N VAL A 73 17.87 -16.02 2.74
CA VAL A 73 18.52 -14.75 2.39
C VAL A 73 19.95 -14.71 2.91
N ALA A 74 20.23 -15.15 4.15
CA ALA A 74 21.58 -15.21 4.70
C ALA A 74 22.51 -16.06 3.83
N SER A 75 22.04 -17.22 3.36
CA SER A 75 22.80 -18.07 2.44
C SER A 75 23.15 -17.37 1.12
N LEU A 76 22.24 -16.54 0.58
CA LEU A 76 22.53 -15.71 -0.60
C LEU A 76 23.51 -14.58 -0.28
N CYS A 77 23.41 -13.98 0.90
CA CYS A 77 24.36 -12.96 1.37
C CYS A 77 25.78 -13.53 1.50
N GLU A 78 25.94 -14.74 2.06
CA GLU A 78 27.22 -15.43 2.10
C GLU A 78 27.78 -15.72 0.70
N TRP A 79 26.90 -16.13 -0.22
CA TRP A 79 27.30 -16.39 -1.61
C TRP A 79 27.74 -15.09 -2.29
N LEU A 80 27.01 -13.98 -2.11
CA LEU A 80 27.40 -12.66 -2.62
C LEU A 80 28.77 -12.22 -2.09
N GLY A 81 29.04 -12.42 -0.80
CA GLY A 81 30.34 -12.11 -0.19
C GLY A 81 31.49 -12.90 -0.83
N ARG A 82 31.27 -14.19 -1.13
CA ARG A 82 32.24 -15.03 -1.84
C ARG A 82 32.41 -14.62 -3.31
N ASP A 83 31.37 -14.10 -3.95
CA ASP A 83 31.38 -13.54 -5.31
C ASP A 83 32.02 -12.12 -5.37
N GLY A 84 32.51 -11.61 -4.23
CA GLY A 84 33.20 -10.31 -4.14
C GLY A 84 32.29 -9.12 -3.89
N PHE A 85 30.98 -9.30 -3.71
CA PHE A 85 30.06 -8.21 -3.38
C PHE A 85 29.82 -8.15 -1.86
N VAL A 86 30.29 -7.06 -1.26
CA VAL A 86 29.97 -6.70 0.13
C VAL A 86 29.24 -5.38 0.13
N PRO A 87 28.00 -5.29 0.66
CA PRO A 87 27.25 -4.05 0.63
C PRO A 87 27.73 -3.05 1.68
N ASP A 88 27.78 -1.77 1.30
CA ASP A 88 27.96 -0.66 2.24
C ASP A 88 26.70 -0.48 3.11
N VAL A 89 25.53 -0.64 2.48
CA VAL A 89 24.21 -0.58 3.13
C VAL A 89 23.32 -1.69 2.61
N VAL A 90 22.63 -2.36 3.53
CA VAL A 90 21.49 -3.22 3.24
C VAL A 90 20.21 -2.48 3.61
N ILE A 91 19.23 -2.50 2.71
CA ILE A 91 17.90 -1.95 2.90
C ILE A 91 16.90 -3.09 2.76
N GLY A 92 16.14 -3.39 3.80
CA GLY A 92 15.26 -4.53 3.71
C GLY A 92 13.93 -4.36 4.43
N HIS A 93 12.89 -4.99 3.87
CA HIS A 93 11.58 -5.04 4.49
C HIS A 93 11.60 -5.99 5.70
N ASN A 94 11.15 -5.49 6.86
CA ASN A 94 11.23 -6.27 8.09
C ASN A 94 10.11 -7.32 8.25
N GLY A 95 8.97 -7.12 7.60
CA GLY A 95 7.71 -7.81 7.93
C GLY A 95 7.68 -9.33 7.74
N TRP A 96 8.61 -9.91 6.97
CA TRP A 96 8.61 -11.34 6.64
C TRP A 96 9.90 -12.07 6.99
N GLY A 97 10.80 -11.43 7.76
CA GLY A 97 11.98 -12.06 8.35
C GLY A 97 13.23 -12.11 7.48
N GLU A 98 13.21 -11.62 6.24
CA GLU A 98 14.34 -11.71 5.30
C GLU A 98 15.61 -11.02 5.83
N ILE A 99 15.49 -10.00 6.65
CA ILE A 99 16.64 -9.23 7.15
C ILE A 99 17.21 -9.75 8.47
N LEU A 100 16.60 -10.77 9.08
CA LEU A 100 16.92 -11.20 10.45
C LEU A 100 18.40 -11.54 10.67
N TYR A 101 19.05 -12.17 9.69
CA TYR A 101 20.41 -12.69 9.83
C TYR A 101 21.45 -11.94 8.96
N VAL A 102 21.11 -10.77 8.43
CA VAL A 102 22.05 -9.97 7.62
C VAL A 102 23.28 -9.57 8.41
N LYS A 103 23.11 -9.20 9.68
CA LYS A 103 24.20 -8.80 10.57
C LYS A 103 25.09 -9.98 11.00
N ASP A 104 24.57 -11.21 10.99
CA ASP A 104 25.36 -12.41 11.26
C ASP A 104 26.33 -12.71 10.11
N VAL A 105 25.94 -12.36 8.86
CA VAL A 105 26.80 -12.49 7.69
C VAL A 105 27.75 -11.32 7.55
N TRP A 106 27.26 -10.09 7.74
CA TRP A 106 28.01 -8.83 7.58
C TRP A 106 27.85 -7.93 8.82
N PRO A 107 28.56 -8.21 9.93
CA PRO A 107 28.37 -7.46 11.20
C PRO A 107 28.63 -5.95 11.08
N GLN A 108 29.49 -5.54 10.16
CA GLN A 108 29.88 -4.12 9.99
C GLN A 108 29.04 -3.36 8.96
N THR A 109 28.27 -4.07 8.12
CA THR A 109 27.40 -3.44 7.11
C THR A 109 26.24 -2.73 7.78
N ARG A 110 25.90 -1.55 7.31
CA ARG A 110 24.74 -0.81 7.79
C ARG A 110 23.45 -1.45 7.32
N LEU A 111 22.50 -1.63 8.22
CA LEU A 111 21.20 -2.24 7.95
C LEU A 111 20.07 -1.24 8.24
N LEU A 112 19.36 -0.80 7.18
CA LEU A 112 18.14 -0.02 7.25
C LEU A 112 16.93 -0.94 7.12
N GLY A 113 16.12 -1.03 8.17
CA GLY A 113 14.87 -1.80 8.15
C GLY A 113 13.68 -0.94 7.69
N TYR A 114 12.88 -1.46 6.76
CA TYR A 114 11.59 -0.88 6.42
C TYR A 114 10.50 -1.48 7.30
N PHE A 115 9.92 -0.64 8.15
CA PHE A 115 8.93 -0.99 9.17
C PHE A 115 7.54 -0.54 8.70
N GLU A 116 6.83 -1.44 8.00
CA GLU A 116 5.53 -1.15 7.42
C GLU A 116 4.42 -1.12 8.47
N PHE A 117 4.36 -2.13 9.35
CA PHE A 117 3.27 -2.22 10.30
C PHE A 117 3.61 -3.06 11.55
N PHE A 118 3.18 -2.61 12.73
CA PHE A 118 3.23 -3.35 13.97
C PHE A 118 1.81 -3.66 14.43
N TYR A 119 1.48 -4.94 14.57
CA TYR A 119 0.12 -5.39 14.81
C TYR A 119 -0.34 -5.15 16.24
N ARG A 120 -1.58 -4.66 16.39
CA ARG A 120 -2.23 -4.44 17.67
C ARG A 120 -3.57 -5.16 17.70
N SER A 121 -3.94 -5.69 18.86
CA SER A 121 -5.22 -6.37 19.05
C SER A 121 -6.37 -5.41 19.34
N VAL A 122 -6.07 -4.15 19.69
CA VAL A 122 -7.04 -3.12 20.05
C VAL A 122 -6.59 -1.78 19.50
N GLY A 123 -7.55 -1.00 18.97
CA GLY A 123 -7.33 0.35 18.47
C GLY A 123 -6.57 0.42 17.13
N SER A 124 -6.63 -0.63 16.34
CA SER A 124 -6.01 -0.75 15.03
C SER A 124 -6.98 -1.42 14.05
N ASP A 125 -6.48 -2.23 13.14
CA ASP A 125 -7.23 -2.89 12.08
C ASP A 125 -8.08 -4.06 12.57
N VAL A 126 -7.60 -4.81 13.55
CA VAL A 126 -8.14 -6.13 13.91
C VAL A 126 -9.50 -6.06 14.63
N ASP A 127 -9.70 -5.06 15.48
CA ASP A 127 -10.95 -4.87 16.25
C ASP A 127 -11.84 -3.75 15.67
N PHE A 128 -11.53 -3.28 14.48
CA PHE A 128 -12.16 -2.07 13.93
C PHE A 128 -13.57 -2.32 13.42
N ASP A 129 -13.80 -3.42 12.68
CA ASP A 129 -15.07 -3.68 12.03
C ASP A 129 -15.92 -4.69 12.79
N PRO A 130 -17.06 -4.28 13.34
CA PRO A 130 -17.93 -5.18 14.13
C PRO A 130 -18.59 -6.27 13.28
N GLU A 131 -18.71 -6.11 11.96
CA GLU A 131 -19.22 -7.14 11.05
C GLU A 131 -18.22 -8.28 10.86
N PHE A 132 -16.93 -7.99 11.01
CA PHE A 132 -15.82 -8.95 10.85
C PHE A 132 -14.99 -9.07 12.13
N PRO A 133 -15.60 -9.52 13.25
CA PRO A 133 -14.91 -9.54 14.54
C PRO A 133 -13.68 -10.48 14.50
N PRO A 134 -12.65 -10.17 15.30
CA PRO A 134 -11.47 -11.01 15.42
C PRO A 134 -11.81 -12.37 16.06
N GLU A 135 -11.01 -13.39 15.78
CA GLU A 135 -11.04 -14.65 16.53
C GLU A 135 -10.64 -14.44 17.98
N ALA A 136 -11.14 -15.30 18.88
CA ALA A 136 -10.89 -15.18 20.32
C ALA A 136 -9.41 -15.26 20.67
N ASP A 137 -8.58 -15.93 19.87
CA ASP A 137 -7.12 -16.06 20.06
C ASP A 137 -6.30 -14.97 19.34
N ALA A 138 -6.94 -14.04 18.61
CA ALA A 138 -6.27 -13.00 17.86
C ALA A 138 -5.23 -12.21 18.69
N PRO A 139 -5.48 -11.81 19.94
CA PRO A 139 -4.49 -11.09 20.74
C PRO A 139 -3.19 -11.88 20.96
N VAL A 140 -3.30 -13.19 21.19
CA VAL A 140 -2.15 -14.08 21.40
C VAL A 140 -1.39 -14.30 20.10
N ARG A 141 -2.12 -14.57 19.02
CA ARG A 141 -1.54 -14.75 17.68
C ARG A 141 -0.79 -13.51 17.19
N LEU A 142 -1.38 -12.31 17.34
CA LEU A 142 -0.74 -11.05 16.94
C LEU A 142 0.52 -10.75 17.75
N ARG A 143 0.54 -11.09 19.04
CA ARG A 143 1.74 -10.96 19.86
C ARG A 143 2.88 -11.80 19.32
N THR A 144 2.62 -13.05 18.96
CA THR A 144 3.62 -13.94 18.36
C THR A 144 4.03 -13.48 16.96
N ARG A 145 3.08 -12.98 16.15
CA ARG A 145 3.36 -12.39 14.85
C ARG A 145 4.35 -11.23 14.92
N ASN A 146 4.23 -10.39 15.92
CA ASN A 146 5.16 -9.29 16.18
C ASN A 146 6.57 -9.73 16.59
N ALA A 147 6.82 -11.01 16.85
CA ALA A 147 8.16 -11.50 17.14
C ALA A 147 9.16 -11.17 16.01
N ILE A 148 8.75 -11.31 14.74
CA ILE A 148 9.55 -10.90 13.58
C ILE A 148 9.87 -9.39 13.63
N ASN A 149 8.86 -8.57 13.91
CA ASN A 149 9.05 -7.12 14.04
C ASN A 149 10.06 -6.78 15.14
N LEU A 150 9.95 -7.43 16.30
CA LEU A 150 10.83 -7.17 17.46
C LEU A 150 12.26 -7.63 17.20
N LEU A 151 12.45 -8.83 16.60
CA LEU A 151 13.78 -9.31 16.22
C LEU A 151 14.43 -8.37 15.18
N GLY A 152 13.67 -7.91 14.19
CA GLY A 152 14.19 -6.96 13.22
C GLY A 152 14.50 -5.59 13.82
N LEU A 153 13.71 -5.08 14.77
CA LEU A 153 14.02 -3.84 15.48
C LEU A 153 15.33 -3.91 16.27
N ASP A 154 15.68 -5.09 16.77
CA ASP A 154 16.96 -5.33 17.44
C ASP A 154 18.12 -5.42 16.42
N ALA A 155 17.90 -6.10 15.29
CA ALA A 155 18.92 -6.36 14.28
C ALA A 155 19.35 -5.11 13.48
N VAL A 156 18.48 -4.11 13.29
CA VAL A 156 18.76 -2.96 12.41
C VAL A 156 19.56 -1.86 13.08
N ASP A 157 20.40 -1.17 12.32
CA ASP A 157 21.04 0.06 12.79
C ASP A 157 20.03 1.23 12.84
N TRP A 158 19.08 1.28 11.91
CA TRP A 158 18.03 2.30 11.84
C TRP A 158 16.78 1.78 11.12
N GLY A 159 15.65 2.45 11.35
CA GLY A 159 14.36 2.13 10.76
C GLY A 159 13.82 3.23 9.85
N GLN A 160 13.02 2.84 8.87
CA GLN A 160 12.17 3.70 8.05
C GLN A 160 10.72 3.21 8.14
N SER A 161 9.78 4.15 8.22
CA SER A 161 8.33 3.87 8.09
C SER A 161 7.71 4.88 7.12
N PRO A 162 6.66 4.51 6.34
CA PRO A 162 6.14 5.41 5.31
C PRO A 162 5.30 6.58 5.87
N THR A 163 4.65 6.41 7.01
CA THR A 163 3.77 7.42 7.60
C THR A 163 3.98 7.55 9.11
N GLU A 164 3.62 8.71 9.67
CA GLU A 164 3.69 8.95 11.12
C GLU A 164 2.73 8.01 11.87
N TRP A 165 1.54 7.76 11.30
CA TRP A 165 0.60 6.84 11.90
C TRP A 165 1.17 5.42 11.96
N GLN A 166 1.75 4.92 10.88
CA GLN A 166 2.37 3.59 10.86
C GLN A 166 3.55 3.49 11.85
N ARG A 167 4.42 4.51 11.91
CA ARG A 167 5.47 4.60 12.92
C ARG A 167 4.90 4.56 14.35
N SER A 168 3.78 5.24 14.59
CA SER A 168 3.13 5.31 15.90
C SER A 168 2.64 3.96 16.43
N GLN A 169 2.44 2.97 15.54
CA GLN A 169 2.03 1.61 15.93
C GLN A 169 3.15 0.84 16.62
N TYR A 170 4.42 1.17 16.36
CA TYR A 170 5.57 0.52 16.98
C TYR A 170 5.71 0.86 18.47
N PRO A 171 6.33 -0.03 19.29
CA PRO A 171 6.54 0.24 20.70
C PRO A 171 7.37 1.50 20.92
N GLN A 172 7.02 2.30 21.94
CA GLN A 172 7.63 3.59 22.26
C GLN A 172 9.18 3.59 22.25
N PRO A 173 9.89 2.60 22.82
CA PRO A 173 11.35 2.64 22.87
C PRO A 173 12.04 2.57 21.52
N TYR A 174 11.33 2.13 20.47
CA TYR A 174 11.90 1.97 19.13
C TYR A 174 11.55 3.12 18.16
N ARG A 175 10.52 3.93 18.48
CA ARG A 175 10.03 4.99 17.58
C ARG A 175 11.09 6.02 17.25
N ASP A 176 11.97 6.35 18.18
CA ASP A 176 13.04 7.34 17.99
C ASP A 176 14.15 6.87 17.03
N ARG A 177 14.18 5.56 16.76
CA ARG A 177 15.07 4.94 15.78
C ARG A 177 14.39 4.66 14.43
N ILE A 178 13.18 5.18 14.22
CA ILE A 178 12.42 5.02 12.97
C ILE A 178 12.15 6.41 12.40
N THR A 179 12.73 6.70 11.25
CA THR A 179 12.46 7.93 10.50
C THR A 179 11.27 7.72 9.56
N VAL A 180 10.40 8.71 9.47
CA VAL A 180 9.29 8.68 8.50
C VAL A 180 9.76 9.24 7.17
N VAL A 181 9.81 8.37 6.16
CA VAL A 181 10.07 8.71 4.77
C VAL A 181 9.17 7.84 3.89
N HIS A 182 8.27 8.48 3.15
CA HIS A 182 7.39 7.78 2.21
C HIS A 182 8.14 7.43 0.91
N GLU A 183 7.71 6.38 0.21
CA GLU A 183 8.30 5.97 -1.08
C GLU A 183 8.06 6.97 -2.19
N GLY A 184 6.97 7.72 -2.07
CA GLY A 184 6.56 8.74 -3.02
C GLY A 184 5.71 8.23 -4.18
N VAL A 185 5.20 9.18 -4.95
CA VAL A 185 4.50 8.99 -6.21
C VAL A 185 5.22 9.77 -7.29
N ASP A 186 5.48 9.18 -8.43
CA ASP A 186 6.01 9.91 -9.60
C ASP A 186 4.91 10.81 -10.18
N THR A 187 4.87 12.07 -9.74
CA THR A 187 3.83 13.03 -10.15
C THR A 187 3.98 13.48 -11.60
N SER A 188 5.10 13.18 -12.26
CA SER A 188 5.29 13.40 -13.69
C SER A 188 4.57 12.35 -14.54
N LEU A 189 4.45 11.14 -14.02
CA LEU A 189 3.73 10.02 -14.60
C LEU A 189 2.26 10.01 -14.16
N VAL A 190 2.01 10.10 -12.84
CA VAL A 190 0.68 10.11 -12.25
C VAL A 190 0.16 11.54 -12.21
N LYS A 191 -0.52 11.93 -13.25
CA LYS A 191 -1.04 13.28 -13.46
C LYS A 191 -2.37 13.28 -14.19
N PRO A 192 -3.17 14.36 -14.09
CA PRO A 192 -4.39 14.48 -14.88
C PRO A 192 -4.08 14.45 -16.39
N ASP A 193 -4.96 13.77 -17.13
CA ASP A 193 -4.96 13.77 -18.59
C ASP A 193 -6.39 14.01 -19.09
N PRO A 194 -6.70 15.20 -19.64
CA PRO A 194 -8.04 15.52 -20.15
C PRO A 194 -8.40 14.72 -21.40
N THR A 195 -7.41 14.11 -22.04
CA THR A 195 -7.62 13.29 -23.24
C THR A 195 -7.83 11.80 -22.94
N ALA A 196 -7.67 11.40 -21.67
CA ALA A 196 -7.82 10.00 -21.25
C ALA A 196 -9.18 9.43 -21.63
N ARG A 197 -9.20 8.22 -22.15
CA ARG A 197 -10.40 7.48 -22.58
C ARG A 197 -10.27 6.01 -22.17
N LEU A 198 -11.35 5.47 -21.66
CA LEU A 198 -11.45 4.05 -21.31
C LEU A 198 -12.58 3.39 -22.13
N TRP A 199 -12.24 2.34 -22.86
CA TRP A 199 -13.21 1.53 -23.58
C TRP A 199 -13.63 0.34 -22.72
N LEU A 200 -14.92 0.25 -22.44
CA LEU A 200 -15.52 -0.90 -21.78
C LEU A 200 -15.73 -2.05 -22.77
N SER A 201 -15.83 -3.27 -22.28
CA SER A 201 -16.13 -4.45 -23.08
C SER A 201 -17.48 -4.35 -23.84
N SER A 202 -18.40 -3.54 -23.33
CA SER A 202 -19.68 -3.21 -23.99
C SER A 202 -19.53 -2.33 -25.25
N GLY A 203 -18.33 -1.84 -25.56
CA GLY A 203 -18.09 -0.87 -26.63
C GLY A 203 -18.35 0.59 -26.24
N ARG A 204 -18.75 0.88 -25.01
CA ARG A 204 -18.90 2.25 -24.50
C ARG A 204 -17.54 2.86 -24.19
N CYS A 205 -17.32 4.07 -24.67
CA CYS A 205 -16.14 4.89 -24.33
C CYS A 205 -16.47 5.82 -23.17
N LEU A 206 -15.69 5.78 -22.10
CA LEU A 206 -15.78 6.66 -20.96
C LEU A 206 -14.64 7.69 -20.94
N SER A 207 -14.93 8.86 -20.41
CA SER A 207 -13.98 9.97 -20.31
C SER A 207 -14.29 10.83 -19.08
N ARG A 208 -13.44 11.80 -18.78
CA ARG A 208 -13.64 12.74 -17.67
C ARG A 208 -14.93 13.59 -17.81
N SER A 209 -15.58 13.62 -18.98
CA SER A 209 -16.89 14.25 -19.16
C SER A 209 -18.06 13.45 -18.59
N ASP A 210 -17.87 12.15 -18.37
CA ASP A 210 -18.89 11.30 -17.77
C ASP A 210 -18.91 11.41 -16.24
N GLU A 211 -19.99 10.97 -15.60
CA GLU A 211 -20.08 10.84 -14.14
C GLU A 211 -19.48 9.51 -13.72
N ILE A 212 -18.25 9.51 -13.25
CA ILE A 212 -17.50 8.28 -12.97
C ILE A 212 -17.11 8.22 -11.51
N VAL A 213 -17.60 7.19 -10.82
CA VAL A 213 -17.13 6.78 -9.50
C VAL A 213 -16.09 5.68 -9.68
N THR A 214 -14.93 5.85 -9.08
CA THR A 214 -13.87 4.85 -9.11
C THR A 214 -13.53 4.33 -7.72
N TYR A 215 -13.16 3.08 -7.66
CA TYR A 215 -12.64 2.43 -6.46
C TYR A 215 -11.51 1.49 -6.87
N SER A 216 -10.45 1.43 -6.09
CA SER A 216 -9.34 0.51 -6.35
C SER A 216 -8.75 -0.10 -5.08
N ALA A 217 -8.54 -1.40 -5.11
CA ALA A 217 -7.85 -2.16 -4.07
C ALA A 217 -7.06 -3.31 -4.69
N ARG A 218 -6.11 -3.89 -3.97
CA ARG A 218 -5.40 -5.09 -4.43
C ARG A 218 -6.37 -6.26 -4.57
N ASP A 219 -7.18 -6.49 -3.54
CA ASP A 219 -8.30 -7.41 -3.54
C ASP A 219 -9.53 -6.70 -2.95
N LEU A 220 -10.72 -7.10 -3.42
CA LEU A 220 -11.99 -6.48 -3.07
C LEU A 220 -12.51 -7.10 -1.76
N GLU A 221 -12.06 -6.55 -0.64
CA GLU A 221 -12.30 -7.09 0.71
C GLU A 221 -12.68 -5.99 1.72
N PRO A 222 -13.23 -6.35 2.90
CA PRO A 222 -13.67 -5.39 3.92
C PRO A 222 -12.58 -4.43 4.41
N TYR A 223 -11.31 -4.85 4.52
CA TYR A 223 -10.20 -4.00 4.95
C TYR A 223 -10.07 -2.70 4.18
N ARG A 224 -10.55 -2.68 2.94
CA ARG A 224 -10.56 -1.49 2.07
C ARG A 224 -11.96 -0.91 1.88
N GLY A 225 -12.92 -1.27 2.77
CA GLY A 225 -14.27 -0.72 2.76
C GLY A 225 -15.12 -1.12 1.55
N PHE A 226 -14.76 -2.21 0.87
CA PHE A 226 -15.48 -2.65 -0.33
C PHE A 226 -16.96 -2.91 -0.06
N HIS A 227 -17.31 -3.51 1.08
CA HIS A 227 -18.68 -3.77 1.50
C HIS A 227 -19.48 -2.48 1.76
N VAL A 228 -18.84 -1.46 2.33
CA VAL A 228 -19.47 -0.14 2.56
C VAL A 228 -19.76 0.55 1.23
N LEU A 229 -18.77 0.58 0.31
CA LEU A 229 -18.99 1.13 -1.02
C LEU A 229 -20.15 0.41 -1.74
N MET A 230 -20.12 -0.91 -1.81
CA MET A 230 -21.14 -1.68 -2.53
C MET A 230 -22.56 -1.39 -2.02
N ARG A 231 -22.72 -1.26 -0.69
CA ARG A 231 -24.00 -0.93 -0.05
C ARG A 231 -24.48 0.49 -0.32
N ALA A 232 -23.56 1.43 -0.59
CA ALA A 232 -23.88 2.81 -0.96
C ALA A 232 -24.32 2.95 -2.44
N LEU A 233 -23.88 2.03 -3.32
CA LEU A 233 -24.12 2.16 -4.75
C LEU A 233 -25.58 2.15 -5.21
N PRO A 234 -26.52 1.40 -4.61
CA PRO A 234 -27.93 1.43 -5.02
C PRO A 234 -28.49 2.85 -4.99
N GLU A 235 -28.29 3.59 -3.90
CA GLU A 235 -28.76 4.96 -3.73
C GLU A 235 -28.04 5.92 -4.69
N VAL A 236 -26.71 5.82 -4.81
CA VAL A 236 -25.95 6.61 -5.79
C VAL A 236 -26.48 6.44 -7.21
N LEU A 237 -26.74 5.21 -7.64
CA LEU A 237 -27.21 4.91 -8.98
C LEU A 237 -28.67 5.31 -9.20
N GLU A 238 -29.51 5.32 -8.16
CA GLU A 238 -30.86 5.84 -8.22
C GLU A 238 -30.87 7.37 -8.39
N GLN A 239 -30.11 8.08 -7.54
CA GLN A 239 -30.03 9.54 -7.57
C GLN A 239 -29.27 10.09 -8.80
N ARG A 240 -28.30 9.31 -9.34
CA ARG A 240 -27.47 9.67 -10.50
C ARG A 240 -27.61 8.66 -11.65
N PRO A 241 -28.66 8.77 -12.48
CA PRO A 241 -28.94 7.78 -13.54
C PRO A 241 -27.86 7.65 -14.61
N GLN A 242 -26.98 8.66 -14.78
CA GLN A 242 -25.88 8.65 -15.74
C GLN A 242 -24.56 8.12 -15.14
N ALA A 243 -24.48 7.96 -13.83
CA ALA A 243 -23.25 7.53 -13.15
C ALA A 243 -22.80 6.15 -13.60
N GLN A 244 -21.50 6.01 -13.79
CA GLN A 244 -20.80 4.74 -14.03
C GLN A 244 -19.84 4.47 -12.89
N VAL A 245 -19.78 3.24 -12.43
CA VAL A 245 -18.90 2.81 -11.33
C VAL A 245 -17.83 1.87 -11.89
N LEU A 246 -16.58 2.19 -11.67
CA LEU A 246 -15.42 1.40 -12.08
C LEU A 246 -14.71 0.85 -10.86
N ILE A 247 -14.69 -0.46 -10.71
CA ILE A 247 -14.10 -1.17 -9.58
C ILE A 247 -12.88 -1.95 -10.06
N VAL A 248 -11.70 -1.60 -9.54
CA VAL A 248 -10.42 -2.24 -9.86
C VAL A 248 -9.95 -3.05 -8.66
N GLY A 249 -9.69 -4.33 -8.86
CA GLY A 249 -9.18 -5.22 -7.81
C GLY A 249 -9.42 -6.69 -8.14
N GLY A 250 -8.72 -7.57 -7.43
CA GLY A 250 -8.92 -9.01 -7.54
C GLY A 250 -10.02 -9.52 -6.60
N ASP A 251 -10.48 -10.74 -6.84
CA ASP A 251 -11.51 -11.41 -6.02
C ASP A 251 -10.91 -12.18 -4.82
N GLY A 252 -9.62 -12.01 -4.58
CA GLY A 252 -8.91 -12.64 -3.47
C GLY A 252 -9.09 -11.91 -2.14
N VAL A 253 -8.23 -12.26 -1.18
CA VAL A 253 -8.09 -11.62 0.12
C VAL A 253 -6.62 -11.38 0.39
N SER A 254 -6.27 -10.16 0.72
CA SER A 254 -4.89 -9.74 1.00
C SER A 254 -4.61 -9.61 2.51
N TYR A 255 -5.58 -9.18 3.29
CA TYR A 255 -5.39 -8.79 4.69
C TYR A 255 -6.38 -9.46 5.65
N GLY A 256 -7.65 -9.58 5.24
CA GLY A 256 -8.70 -10.16 6.02
C GLY A 256 -8.82 -11.69 5.90
N ARG A 257 -10.01 -12.21 6.19
CA ARG A 257 -10.36 -13.62 6.00
C ARG A 257 -11.22 -13.78 4.76
N ARG A 258 -11.23 -14.98 4.22
CA ARG A 258 -12.17 -15.32 3.13
C ARG A 258 -13.58 -15.35 3.67
N PRO A 259 -14.59 -14.97 2.87
CA PRO A 259 -15.96 -15.13 3.25
C PRO A 259 -16.30 -16.63 3.43
N GLU A 260 -17.10 -16.95 4.45
CA GLU A 260 -17.43 -18.36 4.77
C GLU A 260 -18.47 -18.96 3.82
N GLN A 261 -19.39 -18.13 3.31
CA GLN A 261 -20.58 -18.58 2.57
C GLN A 261 -20.55 -18.24 1.07
N ALA A 262 -19.45 -17.70 0.58
CA ALA A 262 -19.30 -17.30 -0.82
C ALA A 262 -17.88 -17.53 -1.33
N ALA A 263 -17.72 -17.61 -2.65
CA ALA A 263 -16.40 -17.76 -3.27
C ALA A 263 -15.49 -16.53 -3.09
N SER A 264 -16.11 -15.33 -2.97
CA SER A 264 -15.41 -14.05 -2.77
C SER A 264 -16.36 -13.00 -2.18
N TYR A 265 -15.82 -11.91 -1.64
CA TYR A 265 -16.63 -10.77 -1.19
C TYR A 265 -17.44 -10.11 -2.31
N PRO A 266 -16.92 -9.92 -3.55
CA PRO A 266 -17.76 -9.51 -4.67
C PRO A 266 -19.00 -10.42 -4.87
N ALA A 267 -18.82 -11.74 -4.85
CA ALA A 267 -19.93 -12.67 -5.00
C ALA A 267 -20.96 -12.56 -3.85
N GLN A 268 -20.47 -12.41 -2.61
CA GLN A 268 -21.33 -12.24 -1.44
C GLN A 268 -22.18 -10.96 -1.54
N LEU A 269 -21.54 -9.82 -1.85
CA LEU A 269 -22.21 -8.52 -1.89
C LEU A 269 -23.12 -8.37 -3.12
N LEU A 270 -22.80 -9.01 -4.24
CA LEU A 270 -23.72 -9.07 -5.40
C LEU A 270 -24.97 -9.87 -5.06
N ALA A 271 -24.87 -10.96 -4.29
CA ALA A 271 -26.01 -11.70 -3.82
C ALA A 271 -26.83 -10.91 -2.76
N GLU A 272 -26.16 -10.20 -1.84
CA GLU A 272 -26.83 -9.31 -0.86
C GLU A 272 -27.64 -8.19 -1.54
N LEU A 273 -27.13 -7.66 -2.65
CA LEU A 273 -27.71 -6.52 -3.37
C LEU A 273 -28.51 -6.93 -4.61
N ASP A 274 -28.88 -8.23 -4.72
CA ASP A 274 -29.64 -8.70 -5.87
C ASP A 274 -30.96 -7.92 -6.04
N GLY A 275 -31.25 -7.53 -7.28
CA GLY A 275 -32.40 -6.70 -7.63
C GLY A 275 -32.30 -5.21 -7.23
N ARG A 276 -31.26 -4.82 -6.46
CA ARG A 276 -31.05 -3.43 -6.00
C ARG A 276 -29.95 -2.69 -6.75
N LEU A 277 -29.04 -3.40 -7.41
CA LEU A 277 -27.87 -2.85 -8.07
C LEU A 277 -27.99 -2.96 -9.59
N ASP A 278 -27.89 -1.84 -10.31
CA ASP A 278 -27.88 -1.83 -11.78
C ASP A 278 -26.50 -2.21 -12.32
N LEU A 279 -26.29 -3.51 -12.54
CA LEU A 279 -25.01 -4.06 -13.03
C LEU A 279 -24.62 -3.61 -14.45
N ARG A 280 -25.51 -2.93 -15.19
CA ARG A 280 -25.12 -2.31 -16.50
C ARG A 280 -24.23 -1.07 -16.30
N ARG A 281 -24.21 -0.54 -15.09
CA ARG A 281 -23.48 0.68 -14.69
C ARG A 281 -22.38 0.42 -13.65
N VAL A 282 -22.23 -0.81 -13.17
CA VAL A 282 -21.16 -1.22 -12.26
C VAL A 282 -20.23 -2.18 -12.97
N HIS A 283 -18.97 -1.77 -13.15
CA HIS A 283 -18.00 -2.47 -13.97
C HIS A 283 -16.86 -2.99 -13.10
N PHE A 284 -16.79 -4.30 -12.92
CA PHE A 284 -15.67 -4.97 -12.28
C PHE A 284 -14.56 -5.18 -13.31
N LEU A 285 -13.47 -4.43 -13.21
CA LEU A 285 -12.39 -4.42 -14.19
C LEU A 285 -11.29 -5.44 -13.89
N GLY A 286 -11.36 -6.10 -12.72
CA GLY A 286 -10.30 -7.00 -12.27
C GLY A 286 -9.00 -6.25 -11.98
N ARG A 287 -7.87 -6.97 -12.00
CA ARG A 287 -6.53 -6.38 -11.90
C ARG A 287 -6.09 -5.86 -13.24
N LEU A 288 -5.74 -4.58 -13.30
CA LEU A 288 -5.33 -3.91 -14.54
C LEU A 288 -3.80 -3.74 -14.62
N PRO A 289 -3.23 -3.73 -15.84
CA PRO A 289 -1.91 -3.18 -16.06
C PRO A 289 -1.84 -1.72 -15.56
N TYR A 290 -0.68 -1.30 -15.02
CA TYR A 290 -0.55 0.00 -14.34
C TYR A 290 -1.00 1.19 -15.20
N GLN A 291 -0.65 1.21 -16.50
CA GLN A 291 -1.06 2.29 -17.40
C GLN A 291 -2.59 2.37 -17.58
N GLN A 292 -3.28 1.23 -17.62
CA GLN A 292 -4.74 1.22 -17.70
C GLN A 292 -5.38 1.66 -16.38
N TYR A 293 -4.79 1.27 -15.26
CA TYR A 293 -5.19 1.75 -13.93
C TYR A 293 -5.06 3.28 -13.84
N LEU A 294 -3.96 3.88 -14.32
CA LEU A 294 -3.82 5.33 -14.37
C LEU A 294 -4.91 5.98 -15.23
N THR A 295 -5.28 5.37 -16.36
CA THR A 295 -6.40 5.84 -17.18
C THR A 295 -7.72 5.86 -16.41
N VAL A 296 -7.99 4.85 -15.56
CA VAL A 296 -9.18 4.81 -14.69
C VAL A 296 -9.18 6.00 -13.73
N LEU A 297 -8.05 6.33 -13.11
CA LEU A 297 -7.93 7.50 -12.23
C LEU A 297 -8.10 8.81 -13.01
N GLN A 298 -7.49 8.92 -14.17
CA GLN A 298 -7.54 10.14 -15.01
C GLN A 298 -8.93 10.51 -15.47
N ILE A 299 -9.81 9.53 -15.69
CA ILE A 299 -11.23 9.78 -16.07
C ILE A 299 -12.15 9.89 -14.86
N SER A 300 -11.67 9.64 -13.64
CA SER A 300 -12.48 9.63 -12.42
C SER A 300 -13.06 11.00 -12.09
N THR A 301 -14.35 11.05 -11.79
CA THR A 301 -14.99 12.23 -11.17
C THR A 301 -14.83 12.18 -9.65
N VAL A 302 -15.06 11.01 -9.05
CA VAL A 302 -14.96 10.75 -7.62
C VAL A 302 -14.19 9.45 -7.41
N HIS A 303 -13.16 9.48 -6.58
CA HIS A 303 -12.45 8.26 -6.14
C HIS A 303 -12.77 7.97 -4.69
N VAL A 304 -13.36 6.80 -4.44
CA VAL A 304 -13.66 6.35 -3.08
C VAL A 304 -12.46 5.57 -2.55
N TYR A 305 -11.94 6.03 -1.41
CA TYR A 305 -10.81 5.39 -0.71
C TYR A 305 -11.17 5.14 0.75
N LEU A 306 -11.59 3.95 1.07
CA LEU A 306 -11.88 3.52 2.43
C LEU A 306 -10.80 2.55 2.91
N THR A 307 -10.44 2.64 4.17
CA THR A 307 -9.51 1.67 4.78
C THR A 307 -9.75 1.59 6.29
N TYR A 308 -9.55 0.41 6.86
CA TYR A 308 -9.37 0.24 8.30
C TYR A 308 -8.17 1.08 8.78
N PRO A 309 -8.01 1.31 10.10
CA PRO A 309 -6.77 1.85 10.65
C PRO A 309 -5.58 0.89 10.38
N PHE A 310 -5.09 0.92 9.16
CA PHE A 310 -4.10 0.01 8.60
C PHE A 310 -3.13 0.77 7.67
N VAL A 311 -2.28 0.06 6.95
CA VAL A 311 -1.31 0.62 6.00
C VAL A 311 -2.01 1.51 4.96
N LEU A 312 -1.53 2.73 4.79
CA LEU A 312 -1.97 3.63 3.73
C LEU A 312 -1.55 3.08 2.37
N SER A 313 -2.50 2.94 1.44
CA SER A 313 -2.19 2.48 0.09
C SER A 313 -1.70 3.63 -0.80
N TRP A 314 -0.77 3.34 -1.68
CA TRP A 314 -0.32 4.29 -2.72
C TRP A 314 -1.47 4.82 -3.58
N SER A 315 -2.54 4.01 -3.76
CA SER A 315 -3.69 4.39 -4.59
C SER A 315 -4.38 5.67 -4.13
N LEU A 316 -4.34 6.01 -2.83
CA LEU A 316 -4.83 7.30 -2.34
C LEU A 316 -4.02 8.45 -2.93
N LEU A 317 -2.70 8.39 -2.81
CA LEU A 317 -1.81 9.44 -3.32
C LEU A 317 -1.84 9.51 -4.86
N GLU A 318 -1.95 8.37 -5.53
CA GLU A 318 -2.09 8.31 -6.99
C GLU A 318 -3.40 8.94 -7.45
N ALA A 319 -4.52 8.68 -6.75
CA ALA A 319 -5.80 9.32 -7.05
C ALA A 319 -5.73 10.84 -6.82
N MET A 320 -5.14 11.29 -5.72
CA MET A 320 -4.92 12.71 -5.45
C MET A 320 -4.02 13.35 -6.50
N SER A 321 -2.94 12.67 -6.91
CA SER A 321 -2.01 13.15 -7.94
C SER A 321 -2.68 13.26 -9.32
N ALA A 322 -3.61 12.37 -9.65
CA ALA A 322 -4.40 12.41 -10.89
C ALA A 322 -5.56 13.43 -10.86
N GLU A 323 -5.67 14.24 -9.79
CA GLU A 323 -6.77 15.19 -9.55
C GLU A 323 -8.15 14.52 -9.48
N CYS A 324 -8.25 13.34 -8.87
CA CYS A 324 -9.56 12.82 -8.47
C CYS A 324 -10.10 13.64 -7.29
N LEU A 325 -11.42 13.81 -7.23
CA LEU A 325 -12.05 14.22 -5.97
C LEU A 325 -12.10 12.97 -5.08
N VAL A 326 -11.26 12.93 -4.06
CA VAL A 326 -11.19 11.78 -3.15
C VAL A 326 -12.24 11.91 -2.06
N ILE A 327 -13.01 10.84 -1.84
CA ILE A 327 -13.81 10.64 -0.64
C ILE A 327 -13.15 9.51 0.16
N GLY A 328 -12.52 9.88 1.29
CA GLY A 328 -11.80 8.95 2.15
C GLY A 328 -12.54 8.60 3.43
N SER A 329 -12.20 7.46 4.05
CA SER A 329 -12.68 7.15 5.40
C SER A 329 -12.02 8.06 6.44
N ARG A 330 -12.79 8.47 7.46
CA ARG A 330 -12.29 9.18 8.65
C ARG A 330 -11.58 8.17 9.57
N THR A 331 -10.41 7.75 9.13
CA THR A 331 -9.52 6.84 9.85
C THR A 331 -8.12 7.44 9.94
N PRO A 332 -7.35 7.19 11.02
CA PRO A 332 -6.10 7.88 11.26
C PRO A 332 -5.10 7.89 10.09
N PRO A 333 -4.86 6.80 9.36
CA PRO A 333 -3.93 6.84 8.22
C PRO A 333 -4.40 7.72 7.07
N VAL A 334 -5.72 7.88 6.87
CA VAL A 334 -6.28 8.74 5.83
C VAL A 334 -6.24 10.20 6.27
N GLU A 335 -6.58 10.49 7.53
CA GLU A 335 -6.57 11.85 8.10
C GLU A 335 -5.16 12.46 8.19
N GLU A 336 -4.11 11.65 8.15
CA GLU A 336 -2.72 12.15 8.04
C GLU A 336 -2.47 12.88 6.70
N VAL A 337 -3.21 12.50 5.65
CA VAL A 337 -3.03 13.01 4.28
C VAL A 337 -4.19 13.88 3.83
N VAL A 338 -5.42 13.43 4.08
CA VAL A 338 -6.64 14.08 3.62
C VAL A 338 -7.23 14.98 4.71
N ARG A 339 -7.46 16.25 4.36
CA ARG A 339 -8.16 17.23 5.17
C ARG A 339 -9.53 17.50 4.56
N ASP A 340 -10.58 17.26 5.37
CA ASP A 340 -11.97 17.37 4.94
C ASP A 340 -12.30 18.77 4.41
N GLY A 341 -12.79 18.86 3.18
CA GLY A 341 -13.13 20.11 2.49
C GLY A 341 -11.95 20.93 1.96
N GLU A 342 -10.69 20.54 2.23
CA GLU A 342 -9.49 21.23 1.73
C GLU A 342 -8.89 20.51 0.51
N ASN A 343 -8.47 19.26 0.68
CA ASN A 343 -7.81 18.46 -0.36
C ASN A 343 -8.49 17.10 -0.61
N GLY A 344 -9.67 16.89 -0.06
CA GLY A 344 -10.53 15.74 -0.20
C GLY A 344 -11.76 15.88 0.66
N ALA A 345 -12.61 14.87 0.70
CA ALA A 345 -13.74 14.77 1.61
C ALA A 345 -13.56 13.55 2.51
N LEU A 346 -14.00 13.62 3.77
CA LEU A 346 -13.95 12.52 4.71
C LEU A 346 -15.35 12.10 5.12
N VAL A 347 -15.58 10.81 5.24
CA VAL A 347 -16.83 10.19 5.72
C VAL A 347 -16.50 9.19 6.83
N ASP A 348 -17.38 8.99 7.79
CA ASP A 348 -17.23 7.89 8.74
C ASP A 348 -17.20 6.56 7.97
N PHE A 349 -16.32 5.65 8.38
CA PHE A 349 -16.10 4.41 7.64
C PHE A 349 -17.39 3.58 7.50
N PHE A 350 -18.26 3.58 8.52
CA PHE A 350 -19.49 2.79 8.55
C PHE A 350 -20.74 3.55 8.09
N ASP A 351 -20.61 4.83 7.74
CA ASP A 351 -21.71 5.67 7.29
C ASP A 351 -21.98 5.46 5.79
N VAL A 352 -22.75 4.43 5.48
CA VAL A 352 -23.13 4.06 4.10
C VAL A 352 -23.92 5.16 3.42
N ASP A 353 -24.91 5.74 4.15
CA ASP A 353 -25.79 6.79 3.63
C ASP A 353 -25.00 8.09 3.40
N GLY A 354 -24.17 8.48 4.37
CA GLY A 354 -23.28 9.63 4.21
C GLY A 354 -22.26 9.47 3.08
N LEU A 355 -21.78 8.24 2.80
CA LEU A 355 -20.97 7.97 1.64
C LEU A 355 -21.74 8.15 0.33
N ALA A 356 -22.98 7.66 0.25
CA ALA A 356 -23.85 7.82 -0.91
C ALA A 356 -24.15 9.28 -1.19
N ASP A 357 -24.49 10.06 -0.15
CA ASP A 357 -24.75 11.49 -0.23
C ASP A 357 -23.52 12.27 -0.74
N ARG A 358 -22.33 11.99 -0.20
CA ARG A 358 -21.10 12.68 -0.63
C ARG A 358 -20.74 12.33 -2.08
N ILE A 359 -20.90 11.08 -2.51
CA ILE A 359 -20.68 10.67 -3.91
C ILE A 359 -21.67 11.42 -4.81
N THR A 360 -22.95 11.40 -4.47
CA THR A 360 -24.03 12.05 -5.25
C THR A 360 -23.82 13.55 -5.39
N ALA A 361 -23.50 14.23 -4.29
CA ALA A 361 -23.20 15.65 -4.29
C ALA A 361 -21.97 15.98 -5.15
N ALA A 362 -20.91 15.17 -5.05
CA ALA A 362 -19.69 15.35 -5.83
C ALA A 362 -19.92 15.16 -7.33
N LEU A 363 -20.74 14.18 -7.73
CA LEU A 363 -21.15 13.98 -9.13
C LEU A 363 -22.02 15.12 -9.65
N ALA A 364 -22.97 15.62 -8.84
CA ALA A 364 -23.83 16.75 -9.21
C ALA A 364 -23.03 18.05 -9.43
N GLN A 365 -21.98 18.25 -8.66
CA GLN A 365 -21.16 19.46 -8.64
C GLN A 365 -19.79 19.25 -9.32
N LYS A 366 -19.66 18.31 -10.24
CA LYS A 366 -18.36 17.90 -10.78
C LYS A 366 -17.58 19.03 -11.47
N THR A 367 -18.25 20.05 -11.97
CA THR A 367 -17.66 21.25 -12.61
C THR A 367 -17.67 22.48 -11.70
N ASP A 368 -18.11 22.33 -10.45
CA ASP A 368 -18.13 23.43 -9.49
C ASP A 368 -16.71 23.90 -9.13
N GLY A 369 -16.56 25.19 -8.94
CA GLY A 369 -15.31 25.83 -8.53
C GLY A 369 -14.76 25.30 -7.19
N VAL A 370 -15.64 24.86 -6.27
CA VAL A 370 -15.23 24.27 -4.99
C VAL A 370 -14.55 22.92 -5.21
N ASN A 371 -15.18 21.99 -5.93
CA ASN A 371 -14.61 20.68 -6.23
C ASN A 371 -13.32 20.78 -7.05
N ASN A 372 -13.23 21.74 -7.96
CA ASN A 372 -12.01 21.98 -8.73
C ASN A 372 -10.85 22.46 -7.84
N ARG A 373 -11.12 23.32 -6.83
CA ARG A 373 -10.11 23.74 -5.85
C ARG A 373 -9.64 22.58 -4.99
N ILE A 374 -10.56 21.73 -4.52
CA ILE A 374 -10.22 20.54 -3.72
C ILE A 374 -9.33 19.59 -4.52
N ARG A 375 -9.65 19.31 -5.79
CA ARG A 375 -8.84 18.47 -6.69
C ARG A 375 -7.43 19.04 -6.89
N ALA A 376 -7.33 20.35 -7.15
CA ALA A 376 -6.05 21.01 -7.31
C ALA A 376 -5.22 20.97 -6.01
N ALA A 377 -5.85 21.19 -4.85
CA ALA A 377 -5.21 21.10 -3.55
C ALA A 377 -4.80 19.66 -3.20
N ALA A 378 -5.57 18.65 -3.63
CA ALA A 378 -5.19 17.25 -3.51
C ALA A 378 -3.87 16.96 -4.25
N ARG A 379 -3.79 17.36 -5.53
CA ARG A 379 -2.57 17.20 -6.32
C ARG A 379 -1.40 18.00 -5.74
N GLU A 380 -1.61 19.24 -5.33
CA GLU A 380 -0.57 20.06 -4.71
C GLU A 380 -0.03 19.41 -3.42
N THR A 381 -0.89 18.79 -2.63
CA THR A 381 -0.47 18.02 -1.44
C THR A 381 0.50 16.90 -1.83
N VAL A 382 0.23 16.17 -2.91
CA VAL A 382 1.12 15.08 -3.36
C VAL A 382 2.42 15.64 -3.92
N ILE A 383 2.38 16.68 -4.74
CA ILE A 383 3.57 17.32 -5.31
C ILE A 383 4.50 17.83 -4.20
N THR A 384 3.96 18.49 -3.19
CA THR A 384 4.76 19.16 -2.15
C THR A 384 5.24 18.24 -1.04
N ARG A 385 4.55 17.11 -0.80
CA ARG A 385 4.85 16.22 0.34
C ARG A 385 5.25 14.81 -0.06
N TYR A 386 4.84 14.33 -1.23
CA TYR A 386 4.94 12.92 -1.62
C TYR A 386 5.48 12.72 -3.04
N ASP A 387 5.97 13.77 -3.73
CA ASP A 387 6.63 13.55 -5.02
C ASP A 387 7.87 12.68 -4.84
N ALA A 388 7.93 11.58 -5.59
CA ALA A 388 9.00 10.60 -5.47
C ALA A 388 10.37 11.22 -5.76
N ASN A 389 10.48 12.06 -6.78
CA ASN A 389 11.75 12.59 -7.26
C ASN A 389 12.20 13.87 -6.51
N ALA A 390 11.24 14.77 -6.25
CA ALA A 390 11.55 16.09 -5.67
C ALA A 390 11.58 16.11 -4.14
N VAL A 391 10.86 15.17 -3.48
CA VAL A 391 10.66 15.16 -2.03
C VAL A 391 11.16 13.85 -1.39
N CYS A 392 10.60 12.71 -1.79
CA CYS A 392 10.82 11.46 -1.05
C CYS A 392 12.22 10.88 -1.29
N LEU A 393 12.71 10.85 -2.52
CA LEU A 393 14.07 10.38 -2.81
C LEU A 393 15.17 11.25 -2.18
N PRO A 394 15.12 12.59 -2.22
CA PRO A 394 16.06 13.42 -1.46
C PRO A 394 16.07 13.11 0.03
N ALA A 395 14.88 13.03 0.68
CA ALA A 395 14.79 12.69 2.09
C ALA A 395 15.32 11.27 2.39
N TYR A 396 15.06 10.32 1.50
CA TYR A 396 15.60 8.97 1.60
C TYR A 396 17.13 8.95 1.47
N MET A 397 17.69 9.72 0.53
CA MET A 397 19.15 9.83 0.37
C MET A 397 19.83 10.48 1.58
N ASP A 398 19.16 11.44 2.22
CA ASP A 398 19.66 12.05 3.46
C ASP A 398 19.63 11.03 4.63
N LEU A 399 18.59 10.20 4.70
CA LEU A 399 18.53 9.10 5.66
C LEU A 399 19.68 8.11 5.46
N LEU A 400 19.97 7.69 4.22
CA LEU A 400 21.07 6.78 3.93
C LEU A 400 22.43 7.40 4.26
N ARG A 401 22.66 8.70 3.95
CA ARG A 401 23.89 9.42 4.31
C ARG A 401 24.07 9.48 5.83
N SER A 402 23.02 9.82 6.56
CA SER A 402 23.04 9.87 8.03
C SER A 402 23.39 8.52 8.63
N LEU A 403 22.83 7.44 8.09
CA LEU A 403 23.11 6.07 8.52
C LEU A 403 24.60 5.70 8.31
N LEU A 404 25.18 6.08 7.20
CA LEU A 404 26.59 5.82 6.89
C LEU A 404 27.56 6.61 7.78
N HIS A 405 27.16 7.81 8.22
CA HIS A 405 28.00 8.68 9.04
C HIS A 405 27.90 8.39 10.54
N SER A 406 26.79 7.83 11.02
CA SER A 406 26.52 7.57 12.44
C SER A 406 27.41 6.50 13.09
N GLY A 407 28.43 5.97 12.41
CA GLY A 407 29.30 4.91 12.90
C GLY A 407 30.81 5.17 12.83
N ARG A 408 31.26 6.42 12.68
CA ARG A 408 32.70 6.76 12.73
C ARG A 408 33.17 7.30 14.10
N GLY A 409 32.32 7.14 15.12
CA GLY A 409 32.63 7.59 16.45
C GLY A 409 32.37 6.51 17.51
N VAL A 410 33.27 5.54 17.61
CA VAL A 410 33.70 4.87 18.85
C VAL A 410 35.11 4.36 18.61
#